data_fd2132b4cc008d7c8a4f7d29a4de2112
#
_entry.id   fd2132b4cc008d7c8a4f7d29a4de2112
#
_cell.length_a   1.000
_cell.length_b   1.000
_cell.length_c   1.000
_cell.angle_alpha   90.00
_cell.angle_beta   90.00
_cell.angle_gamma   90.00
#
_symmetry.space_group_name_H-M   'P 1'
#
loop_
_entity.id
_entity.type
_entity.pdbx_description
1 polymer ?
#
loop_
_entity_poly.entity_id
_entity_poly.type
_entity_poly.pdbx_seq_one_letter_code
_entity_poly.pdbx_strand_id
1 'polypeptide(L)'
;MRIGKVKESILKRSVLRQLHNHSEQGSPASGEDAGVLFMLEFMPEFTQGFSEKNGVAMAVNPVEGWTFAAKRAVYGAVNSMLAAGAAPKAISLSILMPEEAEEKQLKALIKEIDSLCMQENILVLSGHTAVSPYVSTLILSVTAMGSITENRKDITANKENNTANKGSIADSKGNTKQITVVNADLDLVVAGTVGREGAAMLAAEYAKRLEERYAPSYIEAAKHLFDDGSMTAVADILQEKEVVSVHDVREGGIFAALWEMAAAANVGLSIDLKNIPIKQHTIEVCEYFNLNPYMLRSGGTLLLACANGARIVEQLKNAGVEAAVIGQTTAGNDRLIRYDDEARFLEPPKMDEYYKVN
;
A
#
# COMPACT_ATOMS: atom_id res chain seq x y z
N MET A 1 -22.82 -2.88 -6.11
CA MET A 1 -21.64 -2.39 -5.31
C MET A 1 -21.08 -1.20 -6.06
N ARG A 2 -20.34 -0.30 -5.39
CA ARG A 2 -19.68 0.82 -6.09
C ARG A 2 -18.41 0.34 -6.75
N ILE A 3 -18.00 1.00 -7.84
CA ILE A 3 -16.68 0.80 -8.47
C ILE A 3 -15.57 1.13 -7.47
N GLY A 4 -14.47 0.40 -7.54
CA GLY A 4 -13.30 0.57 -6.69
C GLY A 4 -13.30 -0.35 -5.47
N LYS A 5 -12.44 -0.06 -4.51
CA LYS A 5 -12.23 -0.85 -3.29
C LYS A 5 -13.54 -1.09 -2.53
N VAL A 6 -13.79 -2.32 -2.14
CA VAL A 6 -15.00 -2.71 -1.40
C VAL A 6 -15.00 -2.03 -0.03
N LYS A 7 -16.15 -1.44 0.36
CA LYS A 7 -16.29 -0.79 1.68
C LYS A 7 -15.94 -1.75 2.80
N GLU A 8 -15.23 -1.27 3.81
CA GLU A 8 -14.78 -2.05 4.98
C GLU A 8 -15.93 -2.83 5.64
N SER A 9 -17.11 -2.23 5.81
CA SER A 9 -18.28 -2.89 6.39
C SER A 9 -18.77 -4.08 5.54
N ILE A 10 -18.66 -4.00 4.22
CA ILE A 10 -19.00 -5.08 3.31
C ILE A 10 -17.90 -6.15 3.34
N LEU A 11 -16.62 -5.74 3.30
CA LEU A 11 -15.47 -6.65 3.40
C LEU A 11 -15.56 -7.50 4.69
N LYS A 12 -15.76 -6.86 5.84
CA LYS A 12 -15.91 -7.55 7.14
C LYS A 12 -17.09 -8.52 7.13
N ARG A 13 -18.24 -8.10 6.63
CA ARG A 13 -19.49 -8.91 6.68
C ARG A 13 -19.54 -10.03 5.64
N SER A 14 -19.11 -9.74 4.40
CA SER A 14 -19.36 -10.61 3.25
C SER A 14 -18.13 -11.42 2.82
N VAL A 15 -16.94 -11.08 3.32
CA VAL A 15 -15.71 -11.80 3.02
C VAL A 15 -15.11 -12.37 4.32
N LEU A 16 -14.63 -11.51 5.22
CA LEU A 16 -13.86 -11.96 6.39
C LEU A 16 -14.66 -12.89 7.32
N ARG A 17 -15.96 -12.61 7.54
CA ARG A 17 -16.85 -13.47 8.36
C ARG A 17 -17.16 -14.83 7.71
N GLN A 18 -16.90 -15.00 6.43
CA GLN A 18 -17.13 -16.28 5.72
C GLN A 18 -15.88 -17.19 5.76
N LEU A 19 -14.76 -16.65 6.17
CA LEU A 19 -13.51 -17.38 6.28
C LEU A 19 -13.44 -18.03 7.68
N HIS A 20 -13.53 -19.34 7.74
CA HIS A 20 -13.51 -20.13 8.99
C HIS A 20 -12.24 -20.95 9.14
N ASN A 21 -11.49 -21.16 8.06
CA ASN A 21 -10.24 -21.89 8.06
C ASN A 21 -9.07 -20.89 8.08
N HIS A 22 -8.65 -20.50 9.26
CA HIS A 22 -7.54 -19.59 9.50
C HIS A 22 -6.78 -20.01 10.76
N SER A 23 -5.49 -19.68 10.84
CA SER A 23 -4.70 -19.90 12.06
C SER A 23 -4.97 -18.78 13.08
N GLU A 24 -4.69 -19.06 14.36
CA GLU A 24 -4.78 -18.06 15.44
C GLU A 24 -3.84 -16.84 15.19
N GLN A 25 -2.81 -17.01 14.35
CA GLN A 25 -1.78 -16.02 14.07
C GLN A 25 -1.85 -15.43 12.66
N GLY A 26 -2.70 -15.92 11.77
CA GLY A 26 -2.71 -15.62 10.34
C GLY A 26 -4.09 -15.41 9.73
N SER A 27 -5.00 -14.73 10.41
CA SER A 27 -6.31 -14.38 9.84
C SER A 27 -6.24 -13.12 8.98
N PRO A 28 -6.82 -13.11 7.77
CA PRO A 28 -6.89 -11.90 6.97
C PRO A 28 -7.77 -10.85 7.64
N ALA A 29 -7.35 -9.59 7.60
CA ALA A 29 -8.12 -8.51 8.21
C ALA A 29 -8.12 -7.24 7.36
N SER A 30 -9.09 -6.37 7.68
CA SER A 30 -9.21 -5.05 7.05
C SER A 30 -8.07 -4.13 7.50
N GLY A 31 -7.41 -3.47 6.56
CA GLY A 31 -6.28 -2.57 6.82
C GLY A 31 -4.92 -3.26 6.92
N GLU A 32 -4.81 -4.52 6.54
CA GLU A 32 -3.54 -5.23 6.37
C GLU A 32 -3.15 -5.25 4.90
N ASP A 33 -1.85 -4.97 4.66
CA ASP A 33 -1.28 -4.94 3.32
C ASP A 33 -0.82 -6.33 2.86
N ALA A 34 -0.51 -7.25 3.79
CA ALA A 34 -0.13 -8.64 3.49
C ALA A 34 -0.60 -9.60 4.58
N GLY A 35 -0.91 -10.83 4.19
CA GLY A 35 -1.10 -11.96 5.10
C GLY A 35 0.23 -12.57 5.53
N VAL A 36 0.32 -13.05 6.77
CA VAL A 36 1.52 -13.64 7.36
C VAL A 36 1.22 -15.03 7.86
N LEU A 37 2.10 -15.97 7.56
CA LEU A 37 2.07 -17.35 8.08
C LEU A 37 3.41 -17.68 8.74
N PHE A 38 3.37 -18.09 10.01
CA PHE A 38 4.59 -18.51 10.71
C PHE A 38 4.97 -19.95 10.33
N MET A 39 6.26 -20.18 10.05
CA MET A 39 6.75 -21.46 9.52
C MET A 39 6.53 -22.65 10.47
N LEU A 40 6.51 -22.44 11.79
CA LEU A 40 6.22 -23.48 12.78
C LEU A 40 4.81 -24.06 12.67
N GLU A 41 3.83 -23.25 12.23
CA GLU A 41 2.46 -23.70 12.00
C GLU A 41 2.32 -24.44 10.67
N PHE A 42 3.11 -24.03 9.67
CA PHE A 42 3.03 -24.60 8.33
C PHE A 42 3.81 -25.90 8.16
N MET A 43 4.96 -26.04 8.87
CA MET A 43 5.85 -27.19 8.79
C MET A 43 6.37 -27.61 10.18
N PRO A 44 5.51 -28.10 11.07
CA PRO A 44 5.94 -28.48 12.43
C PRO A 44 7.02 -29.57 12.44
N GLU A 45 7.11 -30.36 11.37
CA GLU A 45 8.08 -31.46 11.23
C GLU A 45 9.49 -30.98 10.81
N PHE A 46 9.62 -29.77 10.29
CA PHE A 46 10.90 -29.17 9.81
C PHE A 46 11.49 -28.14 10.78
N THR A 47 11.12 -28.19 12.05
CA THR A 47 11.48 -27.15 13.06
C THR A 47 12.95 -27.16 13.48
N GLN A 48 13.77 -28.13 13.08
CA GLN A 48 15.21 -28.14 13.38
C GLN A 48 15.90 -27.02 12.58
N GLY A 49 16.18 -25.88 13.24
CA GLY A 49 16.90 -24.73 12.66
C GLY A 49 16.04 -23.50 12.33
N PHE A 50 14.70 -23.57 12.47
CA PHE A 50 13.83 -22.41 12.38
C PHE A 50 13.50 -21.88 13.78
N SER A 51 13.68 -20.57 13.99
CA SER A 51 13.18 -19.93 15.21
C SER A 51 11.66 -19.74 15.10
N GLU A 52 10.96 -19.69 16.24
CA GLU A 52 9.52 -19.31 16.32
C GLU A 52 9.21 -17.98 15.63
N LYS A 53 10.25 -17.33 15.18
CA LYS A 53 10.24 -15.99 14.60
C LYS A 53 10.26 -15.96 13.08
N ASN A 54 10.42 -17.08 12.38
CA ASN A 54 10.44 -17.13 10.93
C ASN A 54 9.03 -17.22 10.37
N GLY A 55 8.65 -16.26 9.52
CA GLY A 55 7.35 -16.24 8.86
C GLY A 55 7.47 -15.99 7.36
N VAL A 56 6.45 -16.40 6.63
CA VAL A 56 6.24 -16.08 5.23
C VAL A 56 5.10 -15.07 5.14
N ALA A 57 5.33 -13.99 4.43
CA ALA A 57 4.29 -13.02 4.08
C ALA A 57 3.87 -13.22 2.62
N MET A 58 2.61 -12.92 2.35
CA MET A 58 2.03 -12.97 1.01
C MET A 58 1.15 -11.72 0.81
N ALA A 59 1.36 -11.02 -0.31
CA ALA A 59 0.55 -9.90 -0.75
C ALA A 59 0.03 -10.14 -2.16
N VAL A 60 -1.24 -9.82 -2.40
CA VAL A 60 -1.88 -9.96 -3.72
C VAL A 60 -2.26 -8.59 -4.24
N ASN A 61 -1.82 -8.27 -5.45
CA ASN A 61 -2.10 -7.01 -6.09
C ASN A 61 -2.70 -7.19 -7.49
N PRO A 62 -4.02 -7.14 -7.64
CA PRO A 62 -4.67 -7.09 -8.95
C PRO A 62 -4.65 -5.65 -9.51
N VAL A 63 -4.43 -5.54 -10.81
CA VAL A 63 -4.56 -4.30 -11.58
C VAL A 63 -5.35 -4.55 -12.87
N GLU A 64 -6.12 -3.57 -13.27
CA GLU A 64 -6.89 -3.54 -14.51
C GLU A 64 -6.31 -2.55 -15.50
N GLY A 65 -6.51 -2.81 -16.81
CA GLY A 65 -6.01 -1.97 -17.89
C GLY A 65 -4.53 -2.15 -18.19
N TRP A 66 -4.09 -1.59 -19.34
CA TRP A 66 -2.73 -1.74 -19.85
C TRP A 66 -1.76 -0.66 -19.35
N THR A 67 -2.28 0.50 -18.95
CA THR A 67 -1.47 1.67 -18.58
C THR A 67 -0.63 1.39 -17.36
N PHE A 68 0.70 1.32 -17.55
CA PHE A 68 1.68 0.99 -16.50
C PHE A 68 1.38 -0.31 -15.74
N ALA A 69 0.71 -1.29 -16.39
CA ALA A 69 0.24 -2.50 -15.72
C ALA A 69 1.35 -3.25 -14.98
N ALA A 70 2.52 -3.45 -15.61
CA ALA A 70 3.65 -4.11 -14.99
C ALA A 70 4.13 -3.37 -13.73
N LYS A 71 4.38 -2.05 -13.82
CA LYS A 71 4.82 -1.22 -12.70
C LYS A 71 3.81 -1.22 -11.55
N ARG A 72 2.52 -0.99 -11.87
CA ARG A 72 1.44 -0.97 -10.88
C ARG A 72 1.33 -2.30 -10.13
N ALA A 73 1.41 -3.41 -10.86
CA ALA A 73 1.26 -4.74 -10.28
C ALA A 73 2.49 -5.14 -9.43
N VAL A 74 3.70 -4.97 -9.95
CA VAL A 74 4.93 -5.36 -9.27
C VAL A 74 5.21 -4.44 -8.09
N TYR A 75 5.24 -3.12 -8.29
CA TYR A 75 5.51 -2.18 -7.20
C TYR A 75 4.46 -2.24 -6.09
N GLY A 76 3.17 -2.38 -6.46
CA GLY A 76 2.12 -2.52 -5.47
C GLY A 76 2.29 -3.78 -4.61
N ALA A 77 2.63 -4.92 -5.21
CA ALA A 77 2.88 -6.14 -4.46
C ALA A 77 4.15 -6.04 -3.57
N VAL A 78 5.22 -5.45 -4.10
CA VAL A 78 6.48 -5.20 -3.35
C VAL A 78 6.25 -4.26 -2.17
N ASN A 79 5.62 -3.11 -2.40
CA ASN A 79 5.38 -2.12 -1.35
C ASN A 79 4.45 -2.64 -0.25
N SER A 80 3.42 -3.42 -0.60
CA SER A 80 2.56 -4.09 0.38
C SER A 80 3.33 -5.08 1.25
N MET A 81 4.32 -5.81 0.68
CA MET A 81 5.22 -6.67 1.45
C MET A 81 6.10 -5.87 2.39
N LEU A 82 6.69 -4.76 1.92
CA LEU A 82 7.52 -3.86 2.74
C LEU A 82 6.70 -3.23 3.87
N ALA A 83 5.47 -2.81 3.59
CA ALA A 83 4.54 -2.28 4.60
C ALA A 83 4.24 -3.31 5.71
N ALA A 84 4.13 -4.58 5.35
CA ALA A 84 3.99 -5.69 6.31
C ALA A 84 5.30 -6.07 7.02
N GLY A 85 6.40 -5.40 6.75
CA GLY A 85 7.72 -5.71 7.33
C GLY A 85 8.39 -6.94 6.73
N ALA A 86 8.00 -7.33 5.53
CA ALA A 86 8.52 -8.50 4.84
C ALA A 86 9.42 -8.13 3.66
N ALA A 87 10.48 -8.90 3.46
CA ALA A 87 11.34 -8.79 2.29
C ALA A 87 10.77 -9.61 1.13
N PRO A 88 10.31 -9.01 0.02
CA PRO A 88 9.83 -9.75 -1.13
C PRO A 88 10.95 -10.59 -1.74
N LYS A 89 10.66 -11.85 -2.13
CA LYS A 89 11.62 -12.80 -2.70
C LYS A 89 11.17 -13.35 -4.04
N ALA A 90 9.86 -13.51 -4.19
CA ALA A 90 9.30 -14.15 -5.37
C ALA A 90 7.90 -13.63 -5.66
N ILE A 91 7.50 -13.76 -6.94
CA ILE A 91 6.13 -13.48 -7.38
C ILE A 91 5.55 -14.66 -8.19
N SER A 92 4.22 -14.71 -8.19
CA SER A 92 3.40 -15.49 -9.11
C SER A 92 2.48 -14.55 -9.89
N LEU A 93 2.23 -14.86 -11.16
CA LEU A 93 1.46 -14.03 -12.08
C LEU A 93 0.14 -14.68 -12.47
N SER A 94 -0.95 -13.93 -12.49
CA SER A 94 -2.19 -14.32 -13.16
C SER A 94 -2.56 -13.25 -14.17
N ILE A 95 -2.63 -13.63 -15.46
CA ILE A 95 -2.84 -12.71 -16.59
C ILE A 95 -4.09 -13.16 -17.34
N LEU A 96 -5.11 -12.34 -17.33
CA LEU A 96 -6.30 -12.52 -18.17
C LEU A 96 -6.38 -11.37 -19.17
N MET A 97 -6.48 -11.71 -20.45
CA MET A 97 -6.52 -10.75 -21.55
C MET A 97 -7.83 -10.88 -22.33
N PRO A 98 -8.35 -9.78 -22.90
CA PRO A 98 -9.47 -9.84 -23.82
C PRO A 98 -9.08 -10.50 -25.16
N GLU A 99 -10.07 -10.90 -25.95
CA GLU A 99 -9.86 -11.57 -27.24
C GLU A 99 -9.10 -10.70 -28.26
N GLU A 100 -9.23 -9.38 -28.14
CA GLU A 100 -8.55 -8.40 -29.00
C GLU A 100 -7.09 -8.16 -28.64
N ALA A 101 -6.61 -8.76 -27.53
CA ALA A 101 -5.21 -8.58 -27.12
C ALA A 101 -4.25 -9.25 -28.11
N GLU A 102 -3.18 -8.55 -28.41
CA GLU A 102 -2.17 -9.03 -29.34
C GLU A 102 -0.97 -9.66 -28.60
N GLU A 103 -0.34 -10.68 -29.20
CA GLU A 103 0.86 -11.33 -28.63
C GLU A 103 1.98 -10.33 -28.35
N LYS A 104 2.13 -9.28 -29.16
CA LYS A 104 3.13 -8.23 -28.93
C LYS A 104 2.91 -7.47 -27.62
N GLN A 105 1.65 -7.25 -27.20
CA GLN A 105 1.32 -6.59 -25.95
C GLN A 105 1.69 -7.50 -24.76
N LEU A 106 1.35 -8.79 -24.82
CA LEU A 106 1.76 -9.77 -23.83
C LEU A 106 3.28 -9.85 -23.69
N LYS A 107 4.00 -9.93 -24.83
CA LYS A 107 5.47 -9.98 -24.83
C LYS A 107 6.09 -8.72 -24.22
N ALA A 108 5.55 -7.54 -24.50
CA ALA A 108 6.00 -6.28 -23.91
C ALA A 108 5.76 -6.26 -22.40
N LEU A 109 4.55 -6.66 -21.97
CA LEU A 109 4.17 -6.75 -20.56
C LEU A 109 5.12 -7.66 -19.76
N ILE A 110 5.36 -8.88 -20.26
CA ILE A 110 6.24 -9.85 -19.58
C ILE A 110 7.68 -9.35 -19.54
N LYS A 111 8.17 -8.73 -20.63
CA LYS A 111 9.52 -8.16 -20.65
C LYS A 111 9.69 -7.03 -19.63
N GLU A 112 8.67 -6.19 -19.46
CA GLU A 112 8.68 -5.13 -18.44
C GLU A 112 8.63 -5.72 -17.03
N ILE A 113 7.76 -6.71 -16.75
CA ILE A 113 7.70 -7.42 -15.47
C ILE A 113 9.05 -8.04 -15.12
N ASP A 114 9.67 -8.74 -16.07
CA ASP A 114 10.98 -9.38 -15.89
C ASP A 114 12.06 -8.35 -15.53
N SER A 115 12.09 -7.22 -16.27
CA SER A 115 13.03 -6.13 -15.99
C SER A 115 12.86 -5.55 -14.59
N LEU A 116 11.61 -5.33 -14.15
CA LEU A 116 11.31 -4.85 -12.80
C LEU A 116 11.72 -5.87 -11.75
N CYS A 117 11.43 -7.15 -11.97
CA CYS A 117 11.81 -8.22 -11.05
C CYS A 117 13.33 -8.36 -10.93
N MET A 118 14.07 -8.18 -12.02
CA MET A 118 15.54 -8.16 -12.00
C MET A 118 16.07 -6.97 -11.17
N GLN A 119 15.50 -5.77 -11.34
CA GLN A 119 15.88 -4.59 -10.57
C GLN A 119 15.63 -4.77 -9.07
N GLU A 120 14.51 -5.39 -8.71
CA GLU A 120 14.10 -5.65 -7.32
C GLU A 120 14.73 -6.93 -6.74
N ASN A 121 15.50 -7.69 -7.51
CA ASN A 121 16.07 -8.98 -7.13
C ASN A 121 15.00 -9.98 -6.65
N ILE A 122 13.90 -10.08 -7.40
CA ILE A 122 12.74 -10.92 -7.14
C ILE A 122 12.61 -11.98 -8.22
N LEU A 123 12.30 -13.22 -7.84
CA LEU A 123 12.11 -14.33 -8.76
C LEU A 123 10.66 -14.40 -9.27
N VAL A 124 10.46 -14.65 -10.54
CA VAL A 124 9.16 -15.07 -11.07
C VAL A 124 9.10 -16.60 -10.99
N LEU A 125 8.31 -17.15 -10.04
CA LEU A 125 8.26 -18.60 -9.77
C LEU A 125 7.20 -19.33 -10.56
N SER A 126 6.05 -18.71 -10.80
CA SER A 126 4.94 -19.36 -11.48
C SER A 126 4.02 -18.32 -12.12
N GLY A 127 3.09 -18.80 -12.92
CA GLY A 127 2.05 -17.95 -13.48
C GLY A 127 1.05 -18.72 -14.32
N HIS A 128 -0.06 -18.06 -14.59
CA HIS A 128 -1.08 -18.51 -15.52
C HIS A 128 -1.44 -17.38 -16.46
N THR A 129 -1.53 -17.67 -17.75
CA THR A 129 -1.89 -16.70 -18.78
C THR A 129 -3.01 -17.25 -19.64
N ALA A 130 -4.10 -16.50 -19.78
CA ALA A 130 -5.24 -16.92 -20.58
C ALA A 130 -5.87 -15.73 -21.32
N VAL A 131 -6.54 -16.04 -22.43
CA VAL A 131 -7.46 -15.14 -23.13
C VAL A 131 -8.88 -15.54 -22.74
N SER A 132 -9.74 -14.57 -22.47
CA SER A 132 -11.09 -14.83 -22.00
C SER A 132 -12.11 -13.85 -22.58
N PRO A 133 -13.26 -14.33 -23.09
CA PRO A 133 -14.35 -13.46 -23.55
C PRO A 133 -15.07 -12.72 -22.41
N TYR A 134 -14.74 -13.03 -21.16
CA TYR A 134 -15.37 -12.44 -19.98
C TYR A 134 -14.64 -11.19 -19.44
N VAL A 135 -13.53 -10.79 -20.06
CA VAL A 135 -12.81 -9.57 -19.72
C VAL A 135 -12.70 -8.65 -20.93
N SER A 136 -12.91 -7.36 -20.71
CA SER A 136 -12.84 -6.32 -21.77
C SER A 136 -11.50 -5.60 -21.83
N THR A 137 -10.62 -5.85 -20.86
CA THR A 137 -9.27 -5.29 -20.79
C THR A 137 -8.34 -6.26 -20.07
N LEU A 138 -7.05 -5.93 -20.01
CA LEU A 138 -6.08 -6.69 -19.21
C LEU A 138 -6.50 -6.70 -17.73
N ILE A 139 -6.48 -7.89 -17.13
CA ILE A 139 -6.45 -8.09 -15.68
C ILE A 139 -5.14 -8.80 -15.33
N LEU A 140 -4.27 -8.10 -14.62
CA LEU A 140 -3.00 -8.64 -14.14
C LEU A 140 -3.02 -8.71 -12.62
N SER A 141 -2.83 -9.88 -12.04
CA SER A 141 -2.65 -10.04 -10.61
C SER A 141 -1.25 -10.57 -10.31
N VAL A 142 -0.53 -9.85 -9.46
CA VAL A 142 0.76 -10.27 -8.92
C VAL A 142 0.57 -10.70 -7.47
N THR A 143 1.00 -11.91 -7.17
CA THR A 143 1.10 -12.41 -5.79
C THR A 143 2.57 -12.42 -5.40
N ALA A 144 2.97 -11.54 -4.48
CA ALA A 144 4.32 -11.53 -3.92
C ALA A 144 4.40 -12.42 -2.68
N MET A 145 5.53 -13.07 -2.52
CA MET A 145 5.87 -13.89 -1.37
C MET A 145 7.26 -13.54 -0.87
N GLY A 146 7.48 -13.64 0.46
CA GLY A 146 8.78 -13.35 1.04
C GLY A 146 8.85 -13.66 2.53
N SER A 147 10.02 -13.41 3.11
CA SER A 147 10.28 -13.67 4.52
C SER A 147 9.99 -12.44 5.37
N ILE A 148 9.42 -12.66 6.56
CA ILE A 148 9.33 -11.62 7.58
C ILE A 148 10.67 -11.47 8.24
N THR A 149 11.11 -10.21 8.40
CA THR A 149 12.30 -9.85 9.17
C THR A 149 11.99 -9.74 10.67
N GLU A 150 12.97 -10.07 11.52
CA GLU A 150 12.74 -10.21 12.98
C GLU A 150 12.20 -8.96 13.69
N ASN A 151 12.43 -7.77 13.14
CA ASN A 151 12.17 -6.51 13.85
C ASN A 151 10.69 -6.07 13.88
N ARG A 152 9.80 -6.66 13.07
CA ARG A 152 8.39 -6.24 12.93
C ARG A 152 7.33 -7.28 13.31
N LYS A 153 7.71 -8.37 13.94
CA LYS A 153 6.78 -9.46 14.33
C LYS A 153 5.68 -9.07 15.29
N ASP A 154 5.87 -7.96 16.01
CA ASP A 154 4.95 -7.51 17.04
C ASP A 154 3.71 -6.77 16.50
N ILE A 155 3.71 -6.35 15.23
CA ILE A 155 2.60 -5.59 14.63
C ILE A 155 1.45 -6.48 14.18
N THR A 156 1.74 -7.69 13.72
CA THR A 156 0.72 -8.64 13.23
C THR A 156 0.04 -9.45 14.32
N ALA A 157 0.66 -9.57 15.50
CA ALA A 157 0.13 -10.37 16.63
C ALA A 157 -1.00 -9.69 17.43
N ASN A 158 -1.44 -8.48 17.05
CA ASN A 158 -2.26 -7.61 17.91
C ASN A 158 -3.76 -7.68 17.72
N LYS A 159 -4.30 -8.62 16.95
CA LYS A 159 -5.72 -8.56 16.55
C LYS A 159 -6.74 -9.07 17.55
N GLU A 160 -6.37 -9.90 18.49
CA GLU A 160 -7.36 -10.57 19.35
C GLU A 160 -7.73 -9.84 20.66
N ASN A 161 -7.02 -8.77 21.04
CA ASN A 161 -7.17 -8.17 22.38
C ASN A 161 -7.66 -6.73 22.45
N ASN A 162 -8.39 -6.26 21.46
CA ASN A 162 -8.96 -4.89 21.46
C ASN A 162 -10.21 -4.73 22.35
N THR A 163 -10.41 -5.58 23.36
CA THR A 163 -11.54 -5.43 24.32
C THR A 163 -11.14 -4.89 25.68
N ALA A 164 -9.89 -4.63 25.96
CA ALA A 164 -9.50 -4.01 27.23
C ALA A 164 -8.20 -3.21 27.10
N ASN A 165 -8.34 -1.90 27.30
CA ASN A 165 -7.29 -0.95 27.62
C ASN A 165 -6.37 -1.46 28.75
N LYS A 166 -5.25 -2.18 28.41
CA LYS A 166 -4.07 -2.31 29.31
C LYS A 166 -2.96 -3.12 28.62
N GLY A 167 -1.84 -2.44 28.36
CA GLY A 167 -0.71 -2.97 27.62
C GLY A 167 0.22 -3.86 28.43
N SER A 168 -0.10 -5.11 28.59
CA SER A 168 0.86 -6.21 28.71
C SER A 168 0.08 -7.52 28.82
N ILE A 169 0.39 -8.49 27.96
CA ILE A 169 -0.11 -9.85 28.08
C ILE A 169 1.08 -10.72 28.45
N ALA A 170 0.97 -11.39 29.59
CA ALA A 170 1.91 -12.43 29.97
C ALA A 170 1.48 -13.75 29.28
N ASP A 171 2.43 -14.38 28.55
CA ASP A 171 2.22 -15.73 28.06
C ASP A 171 2.10 -16.73 29.23
N SER A 172 1.68 -17.96 28.95
CA SER A 172 1.56 -19.03 29.94
C SER A 172 2.87 -19.40 30.66
N LYS A 173 3.99 -18.74 30.32
CA LYS A 173 5.33 -18.86 30.92
C LYS A 173 5.81 -17.59 31.63
N GLY A 174 4.95 -16.58 31.77
CA GLY A 174 5.28 -15.33 32.50
C GLY A 174 6.14 -14.33 31.73
N ASN A 175 6.38 -14.50 30.44
CA ASN A 175 7.08 -13.53 29.61
C ASN A 175 6.11 -12.42 29.15
N THR A 176 6.44 -11.20 29.47
CA THR A 176 5.68 -10.01 29.04
C THR A 176 6.08 -9.65 27.62
N LYS A 177 5.24 -9.93 26.63
CA LYS A 177 5.43 -9.40 25.27
C LYS A 177 5.02 -7.93 25.24
N GLN A 178 5.97 -7.07 24.88
CA GLN A 178 5.70 -5.67 24.62
C GLN A 178 5.13 -5.56 23.19
N ILE A 179 3.85 -5.25 23.11
CA ILE A 179 3.11 -5.13 21.85
C ILE A 179 3.26 -3.68 21.40
N THR A 180 3.86 -3.45 20.23
CA THR A 180 3.93 -2.10 19.66
C THR A 180 2.56 -1.75 19.06
N VAL A 181 1.74 -1.06 19.82
CA VAL A 181 0.41 -0.56 19.39
C VAL A 181 0.59 0.83 18.83
N VAL A 182 -0.05 1.16 17.72
CA VAL A 182 -0.18 2.55 17.28
C VAL A 182 -1.00 3.28 18.34
N ASN A 183 -0.34 4.10 19.13
CA ASN A 183 -0.95 4.90 20.20
C ASN A 183 -1.16 6.34 19.70
N ALA A 184 -1.76 7.19 20.56
CA ALA A 184 -1.73 8.64 20.37
C ALA A 184 -0.28 9.18 20.40
N ASP A 185 -0.11 10.37 19.86
CA ASP A 185 1.12 11.16 19.86
C ASP A 185 2.28 10.56 19.01
N LEU A 186 1.96 9.73 18.00
CA LEU A 186 2.90 9.34 16.97
C LEU A 186 2.84 10.31 15.78
N ASP A 187 4.00 10.69 15.26
CA ASP A 187 4.09 11.47 14.03
C ASP A 187 3.63 10.64 12.84
N LEU A 188 2.84 11.25 11.95
CA LEU A 188 2.44 10.67 10.68
C LEU A 188 3.34 11.21 9.59
N VAL A 189 4.03 10.31 8.90
CA VAL A 189 4.97 10.62 7.82
C VAL A 189 4.46 10.05 6.51
N VAL A 190 4.46 10.85 5.46
CA VAL A 190 4.31 10.38 4.08
C VAL A 190 5.70 10.26 3.46
N ALA A 191 6.03 9.09 2.94
CA ALA A 191 7.20 8.81 2.10
C ALA A 191 6.75 8.64 0.65
N GLY A 192 7.27 9.43 -0.26
CA GLY A 192 6.81 9.59 -1.64
C GLY A 192 5.88 10.79 -1.80
N THR A 193 5.22 10.91 -2.96
CA THR A 193 4.29 12.00 -3.27
C THR A 193 2.91 11.46 -3.63
N VAL A 194 1.86 12.09 -3.12
CA VAL A 194 0.49 11.61 -3.29
C VAL A 194 -0.03 11.85 -4.72
N GLY A 195 -0.95 10.99 -5.18
CA GLY A 195 -1.62 11.09 -6.48
C GLY A 195 -0.74 10.76 -7.69
N ARG A 196 0.53 10.40 -7.49
CA ARG A 196 1.54 10.24 -8.54
C ARG A 196 1.17 9.15 -9.58
N GLU A 197 0.70 8.00 -9.14
CA GLU A 197 0.26 6.89 -10.01
C GLU A 197 -0.91 7.33 -10.89
N GLY A 198 -1.97 7.85 -10.28
CA GLY A 198 -3.16 8.26 -11.01
C GLY A 198 -2.91 9.42 -11.97
N ALA A 199 -2.10 10.40 -11.58
CA ALA A 199 -1.73 11.51 -12.45
C ALA A 199 -0.89 11.03 -13.65
N ALA A 200 0.06 10.11 -13.45
CA ALA A 200 0.83 9.52 -14.54
C ALA A 200 -0.07 8.74 -15.51
N MET A 201 -1.01 7.95 -14.97
CA MET A 201 -1.97 7.20 -15.78
C MET A 201 -2.85 8.13 -16.62
N LEU A 202 -3.44 9.16 -16.01
CA LEU A 202 -4.27 10.15 -16.71
C LEU A 202 -3.47 10.91 -17.77
N ALA A 203 -2.22 11.28 -17.49
CA ALA A 203 -1.35 11.91 -18.45
C ALA A 203 -1.02 11.01 -19.65
N ALA A 204 -0.89 9.69 -19.43
CA ALA A 204 -0.64 8.74 -20.49
C ALA A 204 -1.89 8.48 -21.36
N GLU A 205 -3.06 8.30 -20.72
CA GLU A 205 -4.31 7.92 -21.39
C GLU A 205 -4.99 9.11 -22.10
N TYR A 206 -4.90 10.30 -21.50
CA TYR A 206 -5.58 11.50 -21.99
C TYR A 206 -4.63 12.60 -22.45
N ALA A 207 -3.42 12.24 -22.94
CA ALA A 207 -2.40 13.19 -23.40
C ALA A 207 -2.98 14.23 -24.37
N LYS A 208 -3.76 13.80 -25.38
CA LYS A 208 -4.36 14.69 -26.38
C LYS A 208 -5.34 15.71 -25.77
N ARG A 209 -6.07 15.35 -24.73
CA ARG A 209 -6.96 16.28 -24.03
C ARG A 209 -6.16 17.29 -23.23
N LEU A 210 -5.10 16.84 -22.55
CA LEU A 210 -4.22 17.71 -21.77
C LEU A 210 -3.45 18.71 -22.65
N GLU A 211 -3.17 18.39 -23.92
CA GLU A 211 -2.55 19.32 -24.91
C GLU A 211 -3.41 20.57 -25.17
N GLU A 212 -4.69 20.56 -24.84
CA GLU A 212 -5.53 21.76 -24.90
C GLU A 212 -5.09 22.84 -23.92
N ARG A 213 -4.41 22.48 -22.82
CA ARG A 213 -3.99 23.42 -21.77
C ARG A 213 -2.49 23.41 -21.50
N TYR A 214 -1.80 22.28 -21.71
CA TYR A 214 -0.41 22.08 -21.31
C TYR A 214 0.49 21.75 -22.51
N ALA A 215 1.75 22.18 -22.42
CA ALA A 215 2.76 21.83 -23.42
C ALA A 215 3.05 20.32 -23.43
N PRO A 216 3.36 19.70 -24.59
CA PRO A 216 3.68 18.28 -24.69
C PRO A 216 4.80 17.83 -23.74
N SER A 217 5.83 18.65 -23.54
CA SER A 217 6.92 18.36 -22.59
C SER A 217 6.46 18.30 -21.14
N TYR A 218 5.47 19.09 -20.76
CA TYR A 218 4.88 19.06 -19.43
C TYR A 218 4.07 17.78 -19.19
N ILE A 219 3.29 17.37 -20.20
CA ILE A 219 2.52 16.12 -20.18
C ILE A 219 3.46 14.92 -20.12
N GLU A 220 4.55 14.94 -20.88
CA GLU A 220 5.55 13.87 -20.84
C GLU A 220 6.19 13.76 -19.44
N ALA A 221 6.54 14.88 -18.80
CA ALA A 221 7.03 14.87 -17.44
C ALA A 221 6.00 14.31 -16.44
N ALA A 222 4.69 14.57 -16.65
CA ALA A 222 3.64 14.00 -15.82
C ALA A 222 3.53 12.47 -15.95
N LYS A 223 3.75 11.89 -17.14
CA LYS A 223 3.77 10.43 -17.35
C LYS A 223 4.88 9.75 -16.55
N HIS A 224 5.99 10.44 -16.30
CA HIS A 224 7.14 9.93 -15.57
C HIS A 224 7.02 10.05 -14.03
N LEU A 225 5.91 10.56 -13.52
CA LEU A 225 5.68 10.64 -12.06
C LEU A 225 5.71 9.28 -11.35
N PHE A 226 5.48 8.20 -12.07
CA PHE A 226 5.40 6.83 -11.51
C PHE A 226 6.55 5.92 -11.98
N ASP A 227 7.68 6.45 -12.43
CA ASP A 227 8.80 5.64 -12.90
C ASP A 227 9.52 4.89 -11.77
N ASP A 228 9.60 5.49 -10.60
CA ASP A 228 10.26 5.00 -9.39
C ASP A 228 9.25 4.66 -8.28
N GLY A 229 8.28 3.82 -8.58
CA GLY A 229 7.21 3.45 -7.64
C GLY A 229 7.60 2.42 -6.58
N SER A 230 8.80 1.81 -6.64
CA SER A 230 9.28 0.88 -5.61
C SER A 230 9.84 1.62 -4.41
N MET A 231 9.56 1.10 -3.21
CA MET A 231 10.08 1.59 -1.94
C MET A 231 11.17 0.67 -1.35
N THR A 232 11.73 -0.24 -2.15
CA THR A 232 12.77 -1.18 -1.70
C THR A 232 14.03 -0.48 -1.22
N ALA A 233 14.40 0.65 -1.84
CA ALA A 233 15.56 1.45 -1.44
C ALA A 233 15.51 1.97 0.01
N VAL A 234 14.32 2.04 0.61
CA VAL A 234 14.13 2.51 2.00
C VAL A 234 13.69 1.39 2.95
N ALA A 235 13.77 0.13 2.52
CA ALA A 235 13.32 -1.03 3.30
C ALA A 235 13.93 -1.08 4.72
N ASP A 236 15.21 -0.74 4.86
CA ASP A 236 15.90 -0.74 6.17
C ASP A 236 15.36 0.38 7.07
N ILE A 237 15.05 1.55 6.52
CA ILE A 237 14.47 2.68 7.27
C ILE A 237 13.07 2.29 7.79
N LEU A 238 12.29 1.57 6.97
CA LEU A 238 10.96 1.11 7.37
C LEU A 238 11.01 0.11 8.53
N GLN A 239 12.15 -0.47 8.84
CA GLN A 239 12.34 -1.45 9.92
C GLN A 239 12.97 -0.86 11.18
N GLU A 240 13.23 0.44 11.21
CA GLU A 240 13.73 1.10 12.41
C GLU A 240 12.69 1.03 13.56
N LYS A 241 13.20 1.01 14.80
CA LYS A 241 12.34 0.90 16.00
C LYS A 241 11.37 2.06 16.16
N GLU A 242 11.74 3.24 15.66
CA GLU A 242 10.88 4.42 15.66
C GLU A 242 9.69 4.32 14.69
N VAL A 243 9.76 3.44 13.69
CA VAL A 243 8.65 3.19 12.76
C VAL A 243 7.72 2.14 13.36
N VAL A 244 6.60 2.60 13.87
CA VAL A 244 5.60 1.77 14.57
C VAL A 244 4.67 1.05 13.60
N SER A 245 4.25 1.74 12.52
CA SER A 245 3.38 1.19 11.49
C SER A 245 3.72 1.76 10.12
N VAL A 246 3.54 0.96 9.10
CA VAL A 246 3.63 1.37 7.69
C VAL A 246 2.40 0.88 6.95
N HIS A 247 1.87 1.69 6.04
CA HIS A 247 0.74 1.36 5.19
C HIS A 247 1.01 1.79 3.75
N ASP A 248 0.75 0.92 2.79
CA ASP A 248 0.91 1.18 1.36
C ASP A 248 -0.24 2.06 0.86
N VAL A 249 0.08 3.24 0.33
CA VAL A 249 -0.92 4.21 -0.16
C VAL A 249 -1.25 3.89 -1.61
N ARG A 250 -2.48 3.43 -1.84
CA ARG A 250 -2.91 2.94 -3.15
C ARG A 250 -4.22 3.57 -3.60
N GLU A 251 -5.18 2.72 -3.96
CA GLU A 251 -6.52 3.13 -4.41
C GLU A 251 -7.27 3.93 -3.35
N GLY A 252 -7.82 5.07 -3.74
CA GLY A 252 -8.45 6.04 -2.84
C GLY A 252 -7.48 7.03 -2.21
N GLY A 253 -6.19 6.95 -2.56
CA GLY A 253 -5.14 7.91 -2.20
C GLY A 253 -4.85 7.97 -0.70
N ILE A 254 -4.19 9.07 -0.31
CA ILE A 254 -3.75 9.26 1.08
C ILE A 254 -4.91 9.33 2.08
N PHE A 255 -6.08 9.85 1.66
CA PHE A 255 -7.24 9.92 2.55
C PHE A 255 -7.78 8.53 2.89
N ALA A 256 -7.75 7.59 1.95
CA ALA A 256 -8.12 6.20 2.23
C ALA A 256 -7.10 5.53 3.17
N ALA A 257 -5.81 5.70 2.93
CA ALA A 257 -4.75 5.15 3.75
C ALA A 257 -4.79 5.67 5.19
N LEU A 258 -4.98 6.98 5.38
CA LEU A 258 -5.15 7.59 6.71
C LEU A 258 -6.37 7.02 7.44
N TRP A 259 -7.49 6.88 6.76
CA TRP A 259 -8.70 6.27 7.33
C TRP A 259 -8.45 4.82 7.74
N GLU A 260 -7.85 4.02 6.87
CA GLU A 260 -7.59 2.59 7.08
C GLU A 260 -6.62 2.36 8.24
N MET A 261 -5.51 3.11 8.30
CA MET A 261 -4.55 3.06 9.40
C MET A 261 -5.21 3.43 10.74
N ALA A 262 -5.95 4.53 10.78
CA ALA A 262 -6.64 4.97 12.00
C ALA A 262 -7.72 3.99 12.47
N ALA A 263 -8.45 3.38 11.52
CA ALA A 263 -9.48 2.38 11.81
C ALA A 263 -8.88 1.08 12.35
N ALA A 264 -7.76 0.63 11.76
CA ALA A 264 -7.05 -0.57 12.19
C ALA A 264 -6.45 -0.40 13.59
N ALA A 265 -5.92 0.79 13.89
CA ALA A 265 -5.29 1.11 15.17
C ALA A 265 -6.27 1.60 16.24
N ASN A 266 -7.50 1.93 15.87
CA ASN A 266 -8.52 2.54 16.74
C ASN A 266 -8.03 3.85 17.41
N VAL A 267 -7.45 4.75 16.59
CA VAL A 267 -6.93 6.06 17.01
C VAL A 267 -7.58 7.18 16.21
N GLY A 268 -7.52 8.40 16.75
CA GLY A 268 -7.82 9.63 16.03
C GLY A 268 -6.61 10.13 15.23
N LEU A 269 -6.84 11.13 14.39
CA LEU A 269 -5.82 11.79 13.57
C LEU A 269 -5.98 13.31 13.61
N SER A 270 -4.87 14.02 13.56
CA SER A 270 -4.80 15.46 13.28
C SER A 270 -3.80 15.69 12.15
N ILE A 271 -4.29 15.97 10.95
CA ILE A 271 -3.51 16.08 9.70
C ILE A 271 -3.44 17.53 9.26
N ASP A 272 -2.26 18.02 8.92
CA ASP A 272 -2.06 19.29 8.23
C ASP A 272 -2.01 19.04 6.72
N LEU A 273 -3.03 19.50 6.00
CA LEU A 273 -3.17 19.28 4.57
C LEU A 273 -2.02 19.90 3.75
N LYS A 274 -1.46 21.02 4.21
CA LYS A 274 -0.37 21.72 3.53
C LYS A 274 0.94 20.96 3.54
N ASN A 275 1.13 20.11 4.53
CA ASN A 275 2.35 19.33 4.69
C ASN A 275 2.38 18.05 3.84
N ILE A 276 1.25 17.67 3.22
CA ILE A 276 1.20 16.47 2.38
C ILE A 276 2.00 16.70 1.10
N PRO A 277 3.08 15.91 0.85
CA PRO A 277 3.92 16.10 -0.33
C PRO A 277 3.17 15.73 -1.60
N ILE A 278 3.10 16.68 -2.53
CA ILE A 278 2.43 16.52 -3.82
C ILE A 278 3.19 17.28 -4.91
N LYS A 279 3.32 16.69 -6.08
CA LYS A 279 3.99 17.33 -7.23
C LYS A 279 3.05 18.28 -7.98
N GLN A 280 3.61 19.38 -8.49
CA GLN A 280 2.84 20.35 -9.30
C GLN A 280 2.14 19.67 -10.49
N HIS A 281 2.81 18.73 -11.17
CA HIS A 281 2.20 17.97 -12.27
C HIS A 281 0.96 17.18 -11.82
N THR A 282 0.96 16.60 -10.62
CA THR A 282 -0.22 15.93 -10.05
C THR A 282 -1.36 16.91 -9.82
N ILE A 283 -1.06 18.09 -9.26
CA ILE A 283 -2.06 19.16 -9.02
C ILE A 283 -2.70 19.59 -10.33
N GLU A 284 -1.89 19.92 -11.33
CA GLU A 284 -2.36 20.42 -12.62
C GLU A 284 -3.21 19.37 -13.40
N VAL A 285 -2.78 18.09 -13.40
CA VAL A 285 -3.57 17.01 -14.00
C VAL A 285 -4.91 16.85 -13.27
N CYS A 286 -4.90 16.87 -11.94
CA CYS A 286 -6.14 16.77 -11.15
C CYS A 286 -7.06 17.98 -11.39
N GLU A 287 -6.51 19.18 -11.47
CA GLU A 287 -7.27 20.41 -11.73
C GLU A 287 -7.94 20.37 -13.11
N TYR A 288 -7.22 19.91 -14.14
CA TYR A 288 -7.79 19.79 -15.49
C TYR A 288 -9.01 18.86 -15.52
N PHE A 289 -8.97 17.75 -14.78
CA PHE A 289 -10.07 16.78 -14.72
C PHE A 289 -11.06 17.01 -13.56
N ASN A 290 -10.88 18.08 -12.77
CA ASN A 290 -11.69 18.40 -11.59
C ASN A 290 -11.70 17.24 -10.56
N LEU A 291 -10.52 16.74 -10.20
CA LEU A 291 -10.29 15.64 -9.28
C LEU A 291 -9.67 16.11 -7.96
N ASN A 292 -9.92 15.37 -6.88
CA ASN A 292 -9.22 15.59 -5.61
C ASN A 292 -7.91 14.77 -5.59
N PRO A 293 -6.72 15.40 -5.62
CA PRO A 293 -5.45 14.69 -5.67
C PRO A 293 -5.18 13.82 -4.44
N TYR A 294 -5.74 14.15 -3.28
CA TYR A 294 -5.60 13.38 -2.04
C TYR A 294 -6.42 12.08 -2.02
N MET A 295 -7.35 11.93 -2.95
CA MET A 295 -8.20 10.75 -3.15
C MET A 295 -7.85 9.99 -4.43
N LEU A 296 -6.80 10.42 -5.14
CA LEU A 296 -6.31 9.79 -6.36
C LEU A 296 -5.28 8.72 -5.99
N ARG A 297 -5.31 7.56 -6.65
CA ARG A 297 -4.39 6.45 -6.43
C ARG A 297 -2.93 6.90 -6.42
N SER A 298 -2.18 6.40 -5.44
CA SER A 298 -0.88 6.93 -5.05
C SER A 298 0.19 5.84 -4.89
N GLY A 299 0.16 4.81 -5.72
CA GLY A 299 1.19 3.76 -5.70
C GLY A 299 2.60 4.36 -5.69
N GLY A 300 3.52 3.73 -4.97
CA GLY A 300 4.85 4.27 -4.72
C GLY A 300 4.88 5.36 -3.65
N THR A 301 3.89 5.35 -2.75
CA THR A 301 3.82 6.23 -1.58
C THR A 301 3.48 5.38 -0.36
N LEU A 302 4.14 5.62 0.77
CA LEU A 302 3.87 4.96 2.04
C LEU A 302 3.42 5.97 3.10
N LEU A 303 2.53 5.54 3.97
CA LEU A 303 2.12 6.25 5.18
C LEU A 303 2.74 5.53 6.39
N LEU A 304 3.49 6.26 7.21
CA LEU A 304 4.15 5.73 8.40
C LEU A 304 3.58 6.41 9.66
N ALA A 305 3.49 5.65 10.75
CA ALA A 305 3.33 6.19 12.09
C ALA A 305 4.65 5.98 12.85
N CYS A 306 5.26 7.07 13.34
CA CYS A 306 6.62 7.08 13.87
C CYS A 306 6.69 7.75 15.25
N ALA A 307 7.57 7.24 16.12
CA ALA A 307 7.87 7.90 17.40
C ALA A 307 8.70 9.19 17.22
N ASN A 308 9.48 9.29 16.12
CA ASN A 308 10.26 10.47 15.77
C ASN A 308 10.22 10.68 14.24
N GLY A 309 9.16 11.32 13.77
CA GLY A 309 8.93 11.55 12.34
C GLY A 309 9.97 12.43 11.68
N ALA A 310 10.51 13.43 12.38
CA ALA A 310 11.52 14.33 11.84
C ALA A 310 12.81 13.58 11.46
N ARG A 311 13.27 12.66 12.30
CA ARG A 311 14.43 11.82 12.02
C ARG A 311 14.18 10.88 10.84
N ILE A 312 13.01 10.25 10.78
CA ILE A 312 12.64 9.34 9.68
C ILE A 312 12.56 10.12 8.36
N VAL A 313 11.99 11.32 8.36
CA VAL A 313 11.94 12.20 7.17
C VAL A 313 13.34 12.55 6.68
N GLU A 314 14.29 12.86 7.58
CA GLU A 314 15.68 13.15 7.21
C GLU A 314 16.33 11.93 6.54
N GLN A 315 16.18 10.74 7.09
CA GLN A 315 16.72 9.51 6.51
C GLN A 315 16.12 9.18 5.13
N LEU A 316 14.80 9.31 4.99
CA LEU A 316 14.11 9.12 3.71
C LEU A 316 14.60 10.09 2.64
N LYS A 317 14.78 11.38 2.99
CA LYS A 317 15.35 12.38 2.08
C LYS A 317 16.79 12.09 1.70
N ASN A 318 17.61 11.63 2.63
CA ASN A 318 19.00 11.23 2.37
C ASN A 318 19.06 10.00 1.45
N ALA A 319 18.06 9.13 1.48
CA ALA A 319 17.89 8.00 0.54
C ALA A 319 17.23 8.42 -0.80
N GLY A 320 16.98 9.71 -1.03
CA GLY A 320 16.40 10.24 -2.28
C GLY A 320 14.89 10.18 -2.34
N VAL A 321 14.19 9.82 -1.27
CA VAL A 321 12.73 9.77 -1.22
C VAL A 321 12.18 11.05 -0.60
N GLU A 322 11.31 11.75 -1.33
CA GLU A 322 10.59 12.91 -0.81
C GLU A 322 9.70 12.48 0.36
N ALA A 323 9.81 13.16 1.49
CA ALA A 323 9.04 12.81 2.67
C ALA A 323 8.70 14.03 3.53
N ALA A 324 7.59 13.96 4.26
CA ALA A 324 7.20 14.99 5.22
C ALA A 324 6.41 14.43 6.40
N VAL A 325 6.53 15.07 7.56
CA VAL A 325 5.57 14.90 8.67
C VAL A 325 4.30 15.66 8.30
N ILE A 326 3.19 14.94 8.24
CA ILE A 326 1.89 15.48 7.81
C ILE A 326 0.91 15.68 8.96
N GLY A 327 1.24 15.28 10.17
CA GLY A 327 0.38 15.35 11.33
C GLY A 327 0.73 14.32 12.37
N GLN A 328 -0.24 14.00 13.24
CA GLN A 328 -0.06 13.07 14.35
C GLN A 328 -1.29 12.21 14.59
N THR A 329 -1.08 11.04 15.19
CA THR A 329 -2.16 10.27 15.80
C THR A 329 -2.63 10.93 17.09
N THR A 330 -3.92 10.82 17.38
CA THR A 330 -4.52 11.41 18.60
C THR A 330 -5.31 10.37 19.38
N ALA A 331 -5.56 10.67 20.66
CA ALA A 331 -6.48 9.88 21.47
C ALA A 331 -7.92 10.01 20.92
N GLY A 332 -8.71 8.96 21.10
CA GLY A 332 -10.10 8.93 20.63
C GLY A 332 -10.22 8.52 19.16
N ASN A 333 -11.31 8.90 18.50
CA ASN A 333 -11.65 8.44 17.14
C ASN A 333 -11.81 9.59 16.13
N ASP A 334 -11.57 10.84 16.55
CA ASP A 334 -11.72 12.00 15.68
C ASP A 334 -10.59 12.02 14.64
N ARG A 335 -10.94 12.12 13.37
CA ARG A 335 -10.00 12.17 12.25
C ARG A 335 -10.13 13.52 11.60
N LEU A 336 -9.25 14.46 11.96
CA LEU A 336 -9.32 15.85 11.57
C LEU A 336 -8.29 16.16 10.48
N ILE A 337 -8.73 16.85 9.44
CA ILE A 337 -7.87 17.49 8.44
C ILE A 337 -7.92 18.99 8.71
N ARG A 338 -6.75 19.59 8.89
CA ARG A 338 -6.55 21.03 9.12
C ARG A 338 -6.01 21.68 7.87
N TYR A 339 -6.51 22.88 7.59
CA TYR A 339 -5.99 23.77 6.57
C TYR A 339 -6.10 25.19 7.10
N ASP A 340 -4.99 25.81 7.44
CA ASP A 340 -4.94 27.07 8.21
C ASP A 340 -5.78 26.97 9.50
N ASP A 341 -6.70 27.89 9.69
CA ASP A 341 -7.60 27.95 10.87
C ASP A 341 -8.84 27.04 10.73
N GLU A 342 -9.01 26.40 9.58
CA GLU A 342 -10.13 25.50 9.33
C GLU A 342 -9.80 24.05 9.68
N ALA A 343 -10.76 23.36 10.27
CA ALA A 343 -10.69 21.92 10.51
C ALA A 343 -11.96 21.23 10.02
N ARG A 344 -11.79 20.08 9.35
CA ARG A 344 -12.89 19.25 8.92
C ARG A 344 -12.62 17.79 9.23
N PHE A 345 -13.66 16.98 9.33
CA PHE A 345 -13.50 15.55 9.47
C PHE A 345 -13.04 14.90 8.16
N LEU A 346 -12.11 13.96 8.28
CA LEU A 346 -11.80 13.03 7.20
C LEU A 346 -13.01 12.14 6.97
N GLU A 347 -13.50 12.09 5.75
CA GLU A 347 -14.62 11.21 5.39
C GLU A 347 -14.16 9.77 5.13
N PRO A 348 -15.04 8.77 5.35
CA PRO A 348 -14.75 7.40 4.97
C PRO A 348 -14.38 7.28 3.48
N PRO A 349 -13.51 6.32 3.12
CA PRO A 349 -13.05 6.14 1.74
C PRO A 349 -14.22 6.05 0.76
N LYS A 350 -14.09 6.78 -0.33
CA LYS A 350 -15.01 6.77 -1.48
C LYS A 350 -14.35 6.04 -2.64
N MET A 351 -14.99 6.04 -3.80
CA MET A 351 -14.39 5.60 -5.06
C MET A 351 -13.16 6.46 -5.36
N ASP A 352 -12.11 5.82 -5.88
CA ASP A 352 -10.91 6.53 -6.34
C ASP A 352 -11.26 7.57 -7.40
N GLU A 353 -10.61 8.72 -7.35
CA GLU A 353 -10.86 9.85 -8.25
C GLU A 353 -10.56 9.50 -9.72
N TYR A 354 -9.63 8.56 -9.97
CA TYR A 354 -9.31 8.11 -11.32
C TYR A 354 -10.53 7.61 -12.09
N TYR A 355 -11.45 6.90 -11.43
CA TYR A 355 -12.66 6.37 -12.07
C TYR A 355 -13.72 7.41 -12.42
N LYS A 356 -13.54 8.68 -12.07
CA LYS A 356 -14.44 9.76 -12.48
C LYS A 356 -14.18 10.25 -13.91
N VAL A 357 -13.01 9.96 -14.46
CA VAL A 357 -12.61 10.39 -15.81
C VAL A 357 -13.04 9.39 -16.86
N ASN A 358 -13.29 8.15 -16.48
CA ASN A 358 -13.69 7.03 -17.33
C ASN A 358 -15.21 6.86 -17.40
#